data_3eea4d6e112414faf9f54da34303d9f5
#
_entry.id   3eea4d6e112414faf9f54da34303d9f5
#
_cell.length_a   1.000
_cell.length_b   1.000
_cell.length_c   1.000
_cell.angle_alpha   90.00
_cell.angle_beta   90.00
_cell.angle_gamma   90.00
#
_symmetry.space_group_name_H-M   'P 1'
#
loop_
_entity.id
_entity.type
_entity.pdbx_description
1 polymer ?
#
loop_
_entity_poly.entity_id
_entity_poly.type
_entity_poly.pdbx_seq_one_letter_code
_entity_poly.pdbx_strand_id
1 'polypeptide(L)'
;MEIANEKRIAGLVQFLWKGRTMTGRFRLPMLEEQAYEYLLAAYIMEVQLRYRRFIYNGFVEEQLKQVANCLTANTAKFGIVLCGGCGNGKTTMLKALQNLVRRLEILKPNLSPNAGHSSDNYYSFTIVNAMQIVQIRKTDYNKFCKLAKADMLGIDDIGTEPAEVQDYGNFMYPIKELLAMRYDAQLFTVFTTNLEPKEIRQRYGDRIADRLNEMMTKVVYRNLTYRTENAQMADGQG
;
A
#
# COMPACT_ATOMS: atom_id res chain seq x y z
N MET A 1 3.67 28.84 36.65
CA MET A 1 3.45 29.53 35.36
C MET A 1 3.31 28.55 34.17
N GLU A 2 4.10 27.51 34.12
CA GLU A 2 4.12 26.49 33.05
C GLU A 2 2.81 25.69 32.93
N ILE A 3 2.30 25.12 34.04
CA ILE A 3 1.06 24.33 34.10
C ILE A 3 -0.20 25.12 33.69
N ALA A 4 -0.25 26.42 34.00
CA ALA A 4 -1.39 27.29 33.62
C ALA A 4 -1.36 27.57 32.08
N ASN A 5 -0.18 27.66 31.52
CA ASN A 5 0.01 27.84 30.08
C ASN A 5 -0.36 26.59 29.31
N GLU A 6 0.03 25.39 29.78
CA GLU A 6 -0.34 24.11 29.20
C GLU A 6 -1.87 23.89 29.15
N LYS A 7 -2.57 24.15 30.25
CA LYS A 7 -4.05 24.09 30.31
C LYS A 7 -4.72 25.04 29.32
N ARG A 8 -4.18 26.25 29.17
CA ARG A 8 -4.69 27.25 28.23
C ARG A 8 -4.48 26.76 26.78
N ILE A 9 -3.28 26.25 26.46
CA ILE A 9 -2.98 25.71 25.14
C ILE A 9 -3.86 24.49 24.82
N ALA A 10 -4.04 23.57 25.77
CA ALA A 10 -4.94 22.42 25.58
C ALA A 10 -6.38 22.87 25.28
N GLY A 11 -6.90 23.90 25.95
CA GLY A 11 -8.22 24.49 25.66
C GLY A 11 -8.31 25.08 24.25
N LEU A 12 -7.25 25.77 23.78
CA LEU A 12 -7.18 26.30 22.43
C LEU A 12 -7.11 25.17 21.40
N VAL A 13 -6.36 24.11 21.67
CA VAL A 13 -6.31 22.93 20.80
C VAL A 13 -7.71 22.31 20.66
N GLN A 14 -8.44 22.11 21.78
CA GLN A 14 -9.82 21.60 21.73
C GLN A 14 -10.75 22.52 20.94
N PHE A 15 -10.64 23.82 21.11
CA PHE A 15 -11.42 24.80 20.33
C PHE A 15 -11.13 24.71 18.83
N LEU A 16 -9.86 24.60 18.43
CA LEU A 16 -9.45 24.48 17.03
C LEU A 16 -9.82 23.12 16.41
N TRP A 17 -10.02 22.08 17.22
CA TRP A 17 -10.52 20.78 16.79
C TRP A 17 -12.03 20.77 16.46
N LYS A 18 -12.81 21.75 16.94
CA LYS A 18 -14.24 21.80 16.64
C LYS A 18 -14.49 21.84 15.14
N GLY A 19 -15.26 20.87 14.63
CA GLY A 19 -15.60 20.74 13.23
C GLY A 19 -14.53 20.10 12.35
N ARG A 20 -13.43 19.59 12.93
CA ARG A 20 -12.45 18.79 12.22
C ARG A 20 -12.56 17.31 12.62
N THR A 21 -12.60 16.43 11.63
CA THR A 21 -12.52 14.98 11.83
C THR A 21 -11.15 14.50 11.38
N MET A 22 -10.51 13.70 12.21
CA MET A 22 -9.30 12.99 11.76
C MET A 22 -9.69 11.95 10.73
N THR A 23 -8.98 11.90 9.61
CA THR A 23 -9.10 10.78 8.68
C THR A 23 -8.65 9.52 9.39
N GLY A 24 -9.58 8.59 9.59
CA GLY A 24 -9.25 7.29 10.18
C GLY A 24 -8.27 6.54 9.27
N ARG A 25 -7.15 6.08 9.84
CA ARG A 25 -6.23 5.23 9.11
C ARG A 25 -6.85 3.84 8.94
N PHE A 26 -6.75 3.28 7.74
CA PHE A 26 -7.22 1.92 7.49
C PHE A 26 -6.56 0.92 8.43
N ARG A 27 -7.38 0.09 9.08
CA ARG A 27 -6.97 -1.10 9.84
C ARG A 27 -8.00 -2.20 9.64
N LEU A 28 -7.52 -3.44 9.62
CA LEU A 28 -8.42 -4.59 9.67
C LEU A 28 -9.08 -4.67 11.05
N PRO A 29 -10.40 -4.81 11.12
CA PRO A 29 -11.12 -4.90 12.39
C PRO A 29 -11.08 -6.33 12.98
N MET A 30 -9.87 -6.89 13.13
CA MET A 30 -9.65 -8.25 13.62
C MET A 30 -8.27 -8.38 14.30
N LEU A 31 -8.05 -9.50 14.98
CA LEU A 31 -6.76 -9.81 15.61
C LEU A 31 -5.69 -10.12 14.54
N GLU A 32 -4.43 -9.94 14.91
CA GLU A 32 -3.29 -10.17 14.01
C GLU A 32 -3.25 -11.62 13.51
N GLU A 33 -3.51 -12.60 14.38
CA GLU A 33 -3.56 -14.02 14.01
C GLU A 33 -4.62 -14.29 12.94
N GLN A 34 -5.81 -13.72 13.11
CA GLN A 34 -6.88 -13.85 12.12
C GLN A 34 -6.51 -13.19 10.80
N ALA A 35 -5.94 -11.99 10.86
CA ALA A 35 -5.46 -11.29 9.66
C ALA A 35 -4.39 -12.09 8.92
N TYR A 36 -3.49 -12.74 9.65
CA TYR A 36 -2.48 -13.64 9.09
C TYR A 36 -3.13 -14.83 8.36
N GLU A 37 -4.09 -15.52 8.96
CA GLU A 37 -4.77 -16.67 8.37
C GLU A 37 -5.52 -16.30 7.09
N TYR A 38 -6.29 -15.22 7.11
CA TYR A 38 -6.98 -14.70 5.93
C TYR A 38 -6.02 -14.29 4.83
N LEU A 39 -4.91 -13.63 5.19
CA LEU A 39 -3.90 -13.20 4.24
C LEU A 39 -3.16 -14.40 3.62
N LEU A 40 -2.83 -15.42 4.42
CA LEU A 40 -2.24 -16.67 3.94
C LEU A 40 -3.17 -17.36 2.94
N ALA A 41 -4.44 -17.50 3.27
CA ALA A 41 -5.44 -18.09 2.37
C ALA A 41 -5.56 -17.31 1.05
N ALA A 42 -5.62 -15.98 1.12
CA ALA A 42 -5.65 -15.12 -0.07
C ALA A 42 -4.36 -15.24 -0.90
N TYR A 43 -3.20 -15.35 -0.25
CA TYR A 43 -1.92 -15.52 -0.93
C TYR A 43 -1.83 -16.88 -1.65
N ILE A 44 -2.23 -17.96 -0.99
CA ILE A 44 -2.29 -19.32 -1.59
C ILE A 44 -3.19 -19.29 -2.83
N MET A 45 -4.36 -18.69 -2.72
CA MET A 45 -5.31 -18.57 -3.83
C MET A 45 -4.68 -17.80 -5.02
N GLU A 46 -3.98 -16.69 -4.77
CA GLU A 46 -3.31 -15.92 -5.83
C GLU A 46 -2.16 -16.70 -6.51
N VAL A 47 -1.51 -17.62 -5.80
CA VAL A 47 -0.52 -18.55 -6.38
C VAL A 47 -1.21 -19.57 -7.28
N GLN A 48 -2.30 -20.19 -6.78
CA GLN A 48 -3.06 -21.24 -7.50
C GLN A 48 -3.75 -20.68 -8.75
N LEU A 49 -4.25 -19.43 -8.74
CA LEU A 49 -4.82 -18.77 -9.91
C LEU A 49 -3.83 -18.61 -11.08
N ARG A 50 -2.53 -18.74 -10.81
CA ARG A 50 -1.46 -18.72 -11.83
C ARG A 50 -0.97 -20.12 -12.21
N TYR A 51 -1.73 -21.16 -11.86
CA TYR A 51 -1.36 -22.57 -12.07
C TYR A 51 -0.01 -22.93 -11.46
N ARG A 52 0.29 -22.37 -10.26
CA ARG A 52 1.53 -22.63 -9.52
C ARG A 52 1.25 -23.33 -8.21
N ARG A 53 2.21 -24.14 -7.77
CA ARG A 53 2.19 -24.74 -6.44
C ARG A 53 2.64 -23.71 -5.41
N PHE A 54 1.89 -23.60 -4.32
CA PHE A 54 2.31 -22.81 -3.18
C PHE A 54 3.40 -23.54 -2.39
N ILE A 55 4.50 -22.82 -2.11
CA ILE A 55 5.61 -23.33 -1.30
C ILE A 55 5.65 -22.54 0.00
N TYR A 56 5.30 -23.23 1.09
CA TYR A 56 5.38 -22.65 2.42
C TYR A 56 6.81 -22.74 2.94
N ASN A 57 7.36 -21.63 3.37
CA ASN A 57 8.69 -21.54 3.99
C ASN A 57 8.74 -20.37 4.98
N GLY A 58 9.80 -20.32 5.81
CA GLY A 58 9.96 -19.29 6.83
C GLY A 58 9.97 -17.85 6.29
N PHE A 59 10.42 -17.64 5.05
CA PHE A 59 10.38 -16.30 4.43
C PHE A 59 8.95 -15.83 4.16
N VAL A 60 8.11 -16.70 3.58
CA VAL A 60 6.70 -16.39 3.31
C VAL A 60 5.96 -16.16 4.61
N GLU A 61 6.21 -17.01 5.62
CA GLU A 61 5.59 -16.87 6.94
C GLU A 61 5.93 -15.51 7.58
N GLU A 62 7.21 -15.14 7.61
CA GLU A 62 7.66 -13.85 8.15
C GLU A 62 7.03 -12.67 7.41
N GLN A 63 7.01 -12.71 6.08
CA GLN A 63 6.42 -11.66 5.25
C GLN A 63 4.92 -11.50 5.52
N LEU A 64 4.17 -12.60 5.62
CA LEU A 64 2.75 -12.60 5.93
C LEU A 64 2.48 -12.04 7.33
N LYS A 65 3.27 -12.45 8.34
CA LYS A 65 3.17 -11.91 9.72
C LYS A 65 3.44 -10.42 9.76
N GLN A 66 4.49 -9.94 9.09
CA GLN A 66 4.81 -8.51 9.03
C GLN A 66 3.68 -7.71 8.38
N VAL A 67 3.10 -8.22 7.29
CA VAL A 67 1.97 -7.55 6.61
C VAL A 67 0.72 -7.59 7.49
N ALA A 68 0.37 -8.72 8.12
CA ALA A 68 -0.76 -8.84 9.03
C ALA A 68 -0.65 -7.85 10.19
N ASN A 69 0.53 -7.76 10.81
CA ASN A 69 0.82 -6.77 11.85
C ASN A 69 0.61 -5.34 11.34
N CYS A 70 1.11 -4.98 10.15
CA CYS A 70 0.89 -3.64 9.56
C CYS A 70 -0.60 -3.31 9.36
N LEU A 71 -1.42 -4.31 9.07
CA LEU A 71 -2.85 -4.14 8.83
C LEU A 71 -3.69 -4.01 10.11
N THR A 72 -3.20 -4.52 11.23
CA THR A 72 -3.95 -4.60 12.51
C THR A 72 -3.41 -3.69 13.60
N ALA A 73 -2.08 -3.48 13.64
CA ALA A 73 -1.45 -2.70 14.70
C ALA A 73 -1.78 -1.21 14.63
N ASN A 74 -2.03 -0.61 15.79
CA ASN A 74 -2.25 0.83 15.92
C ASN A 74 -0.93 1.61 15.86
N THR A 75 -0.33 1.72 14.68
CA THR A 75 0.91 2.45 14.44
C THR A 75 0.69 3.78 13.75
N ALA A 76 1.70 4.66 13.82
CA ALA A 76 1.67 5.93 13.08
C ALA A 76 1.76 5.73 11.55
N LYS A 77 2.23 4.59 11.08
CA LYS A 77 2.40 4.28 9.66
C LYS A 77 1.08 3.87 9.02
N PHE A 78 0.87 4.30 7.78
CA PHE A 78 -0.37 4.08 7.03
C PHE A 78 -0.10 3.56 5.61
N GLY A 79 1.00 2.83 5.43
CA GLY A 79 1.33 2.19 4.16
C GLY A 79 2.36 1.07 4.33
N ILE A 80 2.58 0.31 3.26
CA ILE A 80 3.49 -0.83 3.21
C ILE A 80 4.35 -0.74 1.95
N VAL A 81 5.65 -0.89 2.08
CA VAL A 81 6.55 -1.12 0.95
C VAL A 81 7.03 -2.58 0.94
N LEU A 82 6.75 -3.28 -0.15
CA LEU A 82 7.21 -4.63 -0.42
C LEU A 82 8.46 -4.53 -1.31
N CYS A 83 9.65 -4.74 -0.75
CA CYS A 83 10.91 -4.53 -1.47
C CYS A 83 11.77 -5.80 -1.53
N GLY A 84 12.51 -5.97 -2.61
CA GLY A 84 13.41 -7.12 -2.82
C GLY A 84 13.50 -7.54 -4.28
N GLY A 85 14.23 -8.61 -4.56
CA GLY A 85 14.51 -9.10 -5.91
C GLY A 85 13.29 -9.49 -6.75
N CYS A 86 13.52 -9.82 -8.01
CA CYS A 86 12.44 -10.23 -8.92
C CYS A 86 11.93 -11.64 -8.61
N GLY A 87 10.62 -11.88 -8.80
CA GLY A 87 10.03 -13.23 -8.74
C GLY A 87 9.83 -13.81 -7.35
N ASN A 88 10.00 -13.03 -6.30
CA ASN A 88 9.93 -13.47 -4.91
C ASN A 88 8.55 -13.29 -4.22
N GLY A 89 7.50 -12.95 -4.98
CA GLY A 89 6.11 -12.97 -4.47
C GLY A 89 5.51 -11.61 -4.09
N LYS A 90 6.19 -10.47 -4.26
CA LYS A 90 5.68 -9.12 -3.94
C LYS A 90 4.35 -8.80 -4.61
N THR A 91 4.26 -8.95 -5.93
CA THR A 91 3.02 -8.74 -6.70
C THR A 91 1.92 -9.71 -6.28
N THR A 92 2.27 -10.93 -5.87
CA THR A 92 1.31 -11.91 -5.33
C THR A 92 0.72 -11.40 -4.02
N MET A 93 1.56 -10.90 -3.11
CA MET A 93 1.12 -10.27 -1.85
C MET A 93 0.21 -9.07 -2.10
N LEU A 94 0.58 -8.20 -3.04
CA LEU A 94 -0.22 -7.04 -3.39
C LEU A 94 -1.63 -7.44 -3.87
N LYS A 95 -1.74 -8.47 -4.71
CA LYS A 95 -3.02 -9.02 -5.18
C LYS A 95 -3.80 -9.75 -4.09
N ALA A 96 -3.11 -10.46 -3.20
CA ALA A 96 -3.73 -11.10 -2.04
C ALA A 96 -4.38 -10.06 -1.11
N LEU A 97 -3.71 -8.94 -0.86
CA LEU A 97 -4.26 -7.81 -0.11
C LEU A 97 -5.51 -7.22 -0.77
N GLN A 98 -5.48 -7.01 -2.09
CA GLN A 98 -6.65 -6.52 -2.82
C GLN A 98 -7.85 -7.48 -2.69
N ASN A 99 -7.59 -8.78 -2.86
CA ASN A 99 -8.62 -9.80 -2.74
C ASN A 99 -9.20 -9.85 -1.33
N LEU A 100 -8.33 -9.82 -0.32
CA LEU A 100 -8.74 -9.80 1.08
C LEU A 100 -9.67 -8.63 1.40
N VAL A 101 -9.26 -7.41 1.08
CA VAL A 101 -10.07 -6.20 1.33
C VAL A 101 -11.42 -6.28 0.62
N ARG A 102 -11.42 -6.72 -0.63
CA ARG A 102 -12.67 -6.88 -1.42
C ARG A 102 -13.62 -7.91 -0.82
N ARG A 103 -13.10 -9.02 -0.26
CA ARG A 103 -13.91 -10.12 0.29
C ARG A 103 -14.44 -9.84 1.67
N LEU A 104 -13.71 -9.07 2.45
CA LEU A 104 -14.09 -8.72 3.82
C LEU A 104 -15.14 -7.61 3.90
N GLU A 105 -15.40 -6.89 2.80
CA GLU A 105 -16.40 -5.80 2.75
C GLU A 105 -16.30 -4.88 3.97
N ILE A 106 -15.12 -4.32 4.21
CA ILE A 106 -14.84 -3.51 5.39
C ILE A 106 -15.48 -2.14 5.24
N LEU A 107 -16.40 -1.80 6.16
CA LEU A 107 -17.08 -0.52 6.17
C LEU A 107 -16.10 0.64 6.47
N LYS A 108 -16.30 1.76 5.79
CA LYS A 108 -15.58 3.00 6.09
C LYS A 108 -16.06 3.59 7.41
N PRO A 109 -15.18 4.22 8.20
CA PRO A 109 -15.60 4.93 9.39
C PRO A 109 -16.47 6.15 9.04
N ASN A 110 -17.31 6.57 9.98
CA ASN A 110 -18.16 7.78 9.87
C ASN A 110 -19.28 7.71 8.81
N LEU A 111 -19.75 6.54 8.46
CA LEU A 111 -20.99 6.40 7.70
C LEU A 111 -22.19 6.83 8.53
N SER A 112 -23.11 7.55 7.89
CA SER A 112 -24.42 7.85 8.51
C SER A 112 -25.15 6.53 8.86
N PRO A 113 -25.82 6.42 10.02
CA PRO A 113 -26.60 5.22 10.35
C PRO A 113 -27.66 4.85 9.29
N ASN A 114 -28.05 5.83 8.46
CA ASN A 114 -29.02 5.66 7.38
C ASN A 114 -28.34 5.54 5.99
N ALA A 115 -27.02 5.37 5.92
CA ALA A 115 -26.35 5.12 4.65
C ALA A 115 -26.83 3.78 4.11
N GLY A 116 -27.60 3.79 3.02
CA GLY A 116 -28.05 2.58 2.32
C GLY A 116 -26.86 1.70 1.90
N HIS A 117 -27.16 0.46 1.50
CA HIS A 117 -26.14 -0.45 0.95
C HIS A 117 -25.62 0.10 -0.40
N SER A 118 -24.50 0.84 -0.34
CA SER A 118 -23.76 1.29 -1.52
C SER A 118 -22.34 0.73 -1.49
N SER A 119 -21.79 0.36 -2.63
CA SER A 119 -20.39 -0.07 -2.76
C SER A 119 -19.42 1.00 -2.24
N ASP A 120 -19.81 2.27 -2.29
CA ASP A 120 -18.99 3.40 -1.82
C ASP A 120 -18.80 3.43 -0.29
N ASN A 121 -19.62 2.68 0.44
CA ASN A 121 -19.54 2.56 1.90
C ASN A 121 -18.40 1.65 2.36
N TYR A 122 -17.86 0.85 1.48
CA TYR A 122 -16.79 -0.10 1.79
C TYR A 122 -15.45 0.41 1.28
N TYR A 123 -14.37 0.00 1.95
CA TYR A 123 -13.04 0.25 1.45
C TYR A 123 -12.82 -0.46 0.10
N SER A 124 -12.32 0.28 -0.87
CA SER A 124 -11.91 -0.25 -2.16
C SER A 124 -10.40 -0.24 -2.29
N PHE A 125 -9.82 -1.31 -2.84
CA PHE A 125 -8.39 -1.42 -3.08
C PHE A 125 -8.11 -1.49 -4.59
N THR A 126 -7.61 -0.40 -5.13
CA THR A 126 -7.21 -0.29 -6.55
C THR A 126 -5.74 -0.67 -6.69
N ILE A 127 -5.40 -1.51 -7.67
CA ILE A 127 -4.01 -1.78 -8.07
C ILE A 127 -3.76 -1.18 -9.44
N VAL A 128 -2.59 -0.55 -9.59
CA VAL A 128 -2.11 0.06 -10.82
C VAL A 128 -0.59 -0.16 -10.92
N ASN A 129 -0.10 -0.37 -12.13
CA ASN A 129 1.34 -0.45 -12.39
C ASN A 129 1.94 0.96 -12.50
N ALA A 130 3.21 1.14 -12.11
CA ALA A 130 3.89 2.43 -12.15
C ALA A 130 3.90 3.06 -13.56
N MET A 131 4.08 2.27 -14.61
CA MET A 131 4.01 2.74 -16.00
C MET A 131 2.60 3.23 -16.38
N GLN A 132 1.55 2.57 -15.90
CA GLN A 132 0.16 3.01 -16.11
C GLN A 132 -0.14 4.35 -15.45
N ILE A 133 0.46 4.63 -14.27
CA ILE A 133 0.33 5.92 -13.60
C ILE A 133 0.90 7.03 -14.48
N VAL A 134 2.07 6.81 -15.09
CA VAL A 134 2.68 7.75 -16.03
C VAL A 134 1.74 8.01 -17.21
N GLN A 135 1.19 6.96 -17.80
CA GLN A 135 0.26 7.08 -18.92
C GLN A 135 -1.02 7.84 -18.52
N ILE A 136 -1.64 7.49 -17.40
CA ILE A 136 -2.85 8.16 -16.88
C ILE A 136 -2.56 9.64 -16.63
N ARG A 137 -1.40 9.99 -16.02
CA ARG A 137 -1.05 11.40 -15.77
C ARG A 137 -0.91 12.22 -17.03
N LYS A 138 -0.43 11.61 -18.12
CA LYS A 138 -0.30 12.27 -19.43
C LYS A 138 -1.65 12.47 -20.13
N THR A 139 -2.51 11.45 -20.09
CA THR A 139 -3.70 11.41 -20.94
C THR A 139 -4.97 11.89 -20.24
N ASP A 140 -5.08 11.75 -18.92
CA ASP A 140 -6.27 12.05 -18.13
C ASP A 140 -5.93 12.47 -16.70
N TYR A 141 -5.72 13.75 -16.50
CA TYR A 141 -5.41 14.30 -15.19
C TYR A 141 -6.52 14.09 -14.16
N ASN A 142 -7.80 14.09 -14.60
CA ASN A 142 -8.92 13.84 -13.69
C ASN A 142 -8.89 12.40 -13.15
N LYS A 143 -8.58 11.44 -14.03
CA LYS A 143 -8.40 10.04 -13.64
C LYS A 143 -7.19 9.87 -12.71
N PHE A 144 -6.10 10.59 -12.97
CA PHE A 144 -4.94 10.63 -12.06
C PHE A 144 -5.32 11.15 -10.67
N CYS A 145 -6.07 12.25 -10.59
CA CYS A 145 -6.55 12.80 -9.33
C CYS A 145 -7.49 11.84 -8.58
N LYS A 146 -8.38 11.13 -9.30
CA LYS A 146 -9.23 10.08 -8.72
C LYS A 146 -8.39 8.94 -8.16
N LEU A 147 -7.37 8.51 -8.89
CA LEU A 147 -6.43 7.48 -8.43
C LEU A 147 -5.66 7.93 -7.18
N ALA A 148 -5.19 9.17 -7.15
CA ALA A 148 -4.50 9.74 -6.00
C ALA A 148 -5.37 9.80 -4.74
N LYS A 149 -6.69 9.92 -4.90
CA LYS A 149 -7.70 9.98 -3.82
C LYS A 149 -8.36 8.64 -3.51
N ALA A 150 -7.99 7.55 -4.20
CA ALA A 150 -8.53 6.22 -3.92
C ALA A 150 -8.27 5.83 -2.45
N ASP A 151 -9.23 5.20 -1.79
CA ASP A 151 -9.14 4.83 -0.37
C ASP A 151 -7.86 4.05 -0.08
N MET A 152 -7.65 2.99 -0.85
CA MET A 152 -6.45 2.17 -0.79
C MET A 152 -5.86 2.01 -2.19
N LEU A 153 -4.57 2.23 -2.32
CA LEU A 153 -3.87 2.13 -3.59
C LEU A 153 -2.69 1.18 -3.49
N GLY A 154 -2.68 0.19 -4.39
CA GLY A 154 -1.54 -0.65 -4.68
C GLY A 154 -0.81 -0.15 -5.93
N ILE A 155 0.48 0.07 -5.84
CA ILE A 155 1.32 0.47 -6.98
C ILE A 155 2.32 -0.65 -7.23
N ASP A 156 2.19 -1.33 -8.35
CA ASP A 156 3.10 -2.42 -8.70
C ASP A 156 4.30 -1.91 -9.48
N ASP A 157 5.48 -2.43 -9.16
CA ASP A 157 6.76 -2.21 -9.83
C ASP A 157 7.22 -0.73 -9.88
N ILE A 158 7.14 0.00 -8.75
CA ILE A 158 7.78 1.32 -8.63
C ILE A 158 9.27 1.21 -8.90
N GLY A 159 9.78 2.10 -9.76
CA GLY A 159 11.17 2.13 -10.21
C GLY A 159 11.38 1.64 -11.64
N THR A 160 10.36 1.05 -12.26
CA THR A 160 10.41 0.61 -13.67
C THR A 160 10.00 1.71 -14.65
N GLU A 161 9.24 2.69 -14.18
CA GLU A 161 8.80 3.84 -14.97
C GLU A 161 9.93 4.85 -15.20
N PRO A 162 9.85 5.76 -16.19
CA PRO A 162 10.76 6.91 -16.30
C PRO A 162 10.68 7.80 -15.05
N ALA A 163 11.84 8.23 -14.51
CA ALA A 163 11.88 9.10 -13.33
C ALA A 163 11.21 10.46 -13.59
N GLU A 164 11.35 10.96 -14.81
CA GLU A 164 10.73 12.17 -15.31
C GLU A 164 10.11 11.92 -16.68
N VAL A 165 9.11 12.69 -17.02
CA VAL A 165 8.38 12.55 -18.27
C VAL A 165 8.22 13.94 -18.88
N GLN A 166 8.63 14.09 -20.11
CA GLN A 166 8.43 15.33 -20.86
C GLN A 166 7.04 15.33 -21.52
N ASP A 167 6.31 16.42 -21.34
CA ASP A 167 5.02 16.65 -21.97
C ASP A 167 4.91 18.11 -22.41
N TYR A 168 4.82 18.37 -23.71
CA TYR A 168 4.77 19.71 -24.32
C TYR A 168 5.82 20.69 -23.75
N GLY A 169 7.05 20.23 -23.55
CA GLY A 169 8.15 21.06 -23.03
C GLY A 169 8.23 21.18 -21.50
N ASN A 170 7.25 20.65 -20.78
CA ASN A 170 7.26 20.61 -19.32
C ASN A 170 7.72 19.24 -18.80
N PHE A 171 8.47 19.26 -17.70
CA PHE A 171 8.84 18.04 -16.99
C PHE A 171 7.80 17.70 -15.93
N MET A 172 7.34 16.45 -15.93
CA MET A 172 6.42 15.90 -14.94
C MET A 172 7.06 14.74 -14.20
N TYR A 173 6.66 14.55 -12.95
CA TYR A 173 7.13 13.49 -12.06
C TYR A 173 5.94 12.71 -11.48
N PRO A 174 5.23 11.91 -12.29
CA PRO A 174 3.93 11.34 -11.91
C PRO A 174 3.93 10.54 -10.61
N ILE A 175 4.96 9.71 -10.38
CA ILE A 175 5.06 8.93 -9.14
C ILE A 175 5.34 9.83 -7.93
N LYS A 176 6.25 10.80 -8.06
CA LYS A 176 6.50 11.78 -6.97
C LYS A 176 5.25 12.55 -6.60
N GLU A 177 4.52 13.03 -7.61
CA GLU A 177 3.26 13.75 -7.45
C GLU A 177 2.21 12.91 -6.74
N LEU A 178 1.99 11.67 -7.21
CA LEU A 178 1.05 10.73 -6.62
C LEU A 178 1.37 10.41 -5.15
N LEU A 179 2.62 10.06 -4.88
CA LEU A 179 3.07 9.72 -3.51
C LEU A 179 2.95 10.91 -2.56
N ALA A 180 3.26 12.15 -3.04
CA ALA A 180 3.10 13.36 -2.25
C ALA A 180 1.62 13.62 -1.91
N MET A 181 0.72 13.53 -2.89
CA MET A 181 -0.72 13.71 -2.66
C MET A 181 -1.27 12.70 -1.65
N ARG A 182 -0.86 11.44 -1.74
CA ARG A 182 -1.32 10.38 -0.84
C ARG A 182 -0.75 10.51 0.58
N TYR A 183 0.51 10.95 0.70
CA TYR A 183 1.11 11.28 1.98
C TYR A 183 0.35 12.42 2.67
N ASP A 184 0.12 13.53 1.97
CA ASP A 184 -0.56 14.70 2.51
C ASP A 184 -2.02 14.37 2.94
N ALA A 185 -2.69 13.46 2.22
CA ALA A 185 -4.03 12.97 2.54
C ALA A 185 -4.05 11.78 3.52
N GLN A 186 -2.89 11.26 3.94
CA GLN A 186 -2.72 10.10 4.83
C GLN A 186 -3.47 8.84 4.37
N LEU A 187 -3.51 8.60 3.05
CA LEU A 187 -4.23 7.49 2.43
C LEU A 187 -3.38 6.22 2.40
N PHE A 188 -4.01 5.09 2.75
CA PHE A 188 -3.34 3.79 2.78
C PHE A 188 -2.78 3.41 1.41
N THR A 189 -1.45 3.20 1.37
CA THR A 189 -0.73 2.93 0.13
C THR A 189 0.17 1.70 0.32
N VAL A 190 0.10 0.77 -0.64
CA VAL A 190 1.05 -0.35 -0.72
C VAL A 190 1.78 -0.25 -2.05
N PHE A 191 3.08 -0.42 -2.07
CA PHE A 191 3.77 -0.56 -3.34
C PHE A 191 4.84 -1.65 -3.34
N THR A 192 5.11 -2.18 -4.52
CA THR A 192 6.20 -3.10 -4.76
C THR A 192 7.35 -2.39 -5.44
N THR A 193 8.58 -2.77 -5.12
CA THR A 193 9.78 -2.24 -5.76
C THR A 193 10.94 -3.23 -5.69
N ASN A 194 11.83 -3.15 -6.67
CA ASN A 194 13.13 -3.81 -6.63
C ASN A 194 14.25 -2.85 -6.20
N LEU A 195 13.93 -1.57 -6.05
CA LEU A 195 14.91 -0.55 -5.66
C LEU A 195 15.28 -0.67 -4.17
N GLU A 196 16.53 -0.43 -3.90
CA GLU A 196 17.02 -0.23 -2.54
C GLU A 196 16.70 1.19 -2.02
N PRO A 197 16.74 1.40 -0.68
CA PRO A 197 16.44 2.73 -0.11
C PRO A 197 17.28 3.87 -0.68
N LYS A 198 18.54 3.61 -1.00
CA LYS A 198 19.44 4.59 -1.63
C LYS A 198 18.98 4.94 -3.03
N GLU A 199 18.56 3.95 -3.81
CA GLU A 199 18.06 4.13 -5.17
C GLU A 199 16.73 4.88 -5.19
N ILE A 200 15.84 4.59 -4.23
CA ILE A 200 14.59 5.34 -4.03
C ILE A 200 14.90 6.82 -3.77
N ARG A 201 15.85 7.11 -2.88
CA ARG A 201 16.28 8.48 -2.55
C ARG A 201 16.88 9.19 -3.76
N GLN A 202 17.76 8.51 -4.48
CA GLN A 202 18.38 9.05 -5.70
C GLN A 202 17.34 9.35 -6.79
N ARG A 203 16.35 8.45 -6.97
CA ARG A 203 15.36 8.54 -8.04
C ARG A 203 14.24 9.56 -7.74
N TYR A 204 13.74 9.57 -6.52
CA TYR A 204 12.58 10.39 -6.15
C TYR A 204 12.92 11.61 -5.29
N GLY A 205 14.16 11.71 -4.83
CA GLY A 205 14.67 12.81 -4.00
C GLY A 205 14.42 12.61 -2.51
N ASP A 206 15.14 13.39 -1.71
CA ASP A 206 15.14 13.30 -0.24
C ASP A 206 13.74 13.47 0.35
N ARG A 207 13.00 14.48 -0.11
CA ARG A 207 11.65 14.79 0.42
C ARG A 207 10.67 13.60 0.28
N ILE A 208 10.69 12.90 -0.85
CA ILE A 208 9.82 11.71 -1.03
C ILE A 208 10.34 10.55 -0.21
N ALA A 209 11.66 10.32 -0.17
CA ALA A 209 12.25 9.25 0.63
C ALA A 209 11.93 9.40 2.13
N ASP A 210 12.00 10.62 2.67
CA ASP A 210 11.68 10.89 4.08
C ASP A 210 10.19 10.69 4.37
N ARG A 211 9.28 11.15 3.49
CA ARG A 211 7.84 10.88 3.58
C ARG A 211 7.52 9.38 3.54
N LEU A 212 8.20 8.62 2.68
CA LEU A 212 8.06 7.16 2.61
C LEU A 212 8.53 6.49 3.91
N ASN A 213 9.63 6.94 4.51
CA ASN A 213 10.11 6.42 5.80
C ASN A 213 9.11 6.69 6.93
N GLU A 214 8.43 7.83 6.92
CA GLU A 214 7.42 8.17 7.90
C GLU A 214 6.14 7.34 7.71
N MET A 215 5.62 7.25 6.48
CA MET A 215 4.32 6.65 6.21
C MET A 215 4.33 5.14 6.03
N MET A 216 5.47 4.53 5.66
CA MET A 216 5.52 3.13 5.22
C MET A 216 6.19 2.20 6.22
N THR A 217 5.62 1.01 6.37
CA THR A 217 6.32 -0.14 6.96
C THR A 217 7.01 -0.91 5.84
N LYS A 218 8.29 -1.23 6.04
CA LYS A 218 9.08 -1.95 5.05
C LYS A 218 9.03 -3.45 5.32
N VAL A 219 8.58 -4.21 4.31
CA VAL A 219 8.61 -5.68 4.29
C VAL A 219 9.63 -6.12 3.25
N VAL A 220 10.69 -6.80 3.68
CA VAL A 220 11.83 -7.17 2.82
C VAL A 220 11.70 -8.60 2.35
N TYR A 221 11.75 -8.79 1.05
CA TYR A 221 11.73 -10.08 0.38
C TYR A 221 13.16 -10.55 0.10
N ARG A 222 13.71 -11.39 0.98
CA ARG A 222 15.07 -11.92 0.89
C ARG A 222 15.16 -13.29 0.22
N ASN A 223 14.02 -13.93 -0.01
CA ASN A 223 13.95 -15.24 -0.66
C ASN A 223 14.39 -15.18 -2.12
N LEU A 224 14.85 -16.30 -2.61
CA LEU A 224 15.14 -16.52 -4.03
C LEU A 224 13.86 -16.46 -4.87
N THR A 225 14.01 -16.43 -6.18
CA THR A 225 12.89 -16.39 -7.10
C THR A 225 12.11 -17.72 -7.11
N TYR A 226 10.80 -17.65 -6.91
CA TYR A 226 9.92 -18.83 -7.08
C TYR A 226 9.69 -19.23 -8.55
N ARG A 227 10.22 -18.47 -9.51
CA ARG A 227 10.03 -18.75 -10.93
C ARG A 227 10.83 -19.97 -11.37
N THR A 228 12.07 -20.13 -10.87
CA THR A 228 12.95 -21.27 -11.18
C THR A 228 12.53 -22.54 -10.43
N GLU A 229 12.08 -22.43 -9.18
CA GLU A 229 11.62 -23.59 -8.41
C GLU A 229 10.38 -24.26 -9.03
N ASN A 230 9.45 -23.44 -9.54
CA ASN A 230 8.26 -23.97 -10.25
C ASN A 230 8.57 -24.56 -11.64
N ALA A 231 9.64 -24.12 -12.31
CA ALA A 231 10.07 -24.69 -13.59
C ALA A 231 10.69 -26.08 -13.38
N GLN A 232 11.55 -26.25 -12.38
CA GLN A 232 12.19 -27.53 -12.08
C GLN A 232 11.19 -28.63 -11.65
N MET A 233 10.03 -28.25 -11.08
CA MET A 233 8.99 -29.21 -10.72
C MET A 233 8.11 -29.65 -11.91
N ALA A 234 8.00 -28.83 -12.94
CA ALA A 234 7.27 -29.18 -14.15
C ALA A 234 8.05 -30.21 -15.01
N ASP A 235 9.38 -30.12 -15.02
CA ASP A 235 10.26 -31.02 -15.78
C ASP A 235 10.52 -32.37 -15.09
N GLY A 236 10.17 -32.49 -13.81
CA GLY A 236 10.36 -33.72 -13.00
C GLY A 236 9.19 -34.71 -13.01
N GLN A 237 8.12 -34.44 -13.78
CA GLN A 237 6.93 -35.30 -13.93
C GLN A 237 6.77 -35.87 -15.35
N GLY A 238 7.89 -36.06 -16.07
CA GLY A 238 7.94 -36.76 -17.34
C GLY A 238 8.36 -38.23 -17.20
#